data_e8e462defe4d436e7aa5eee2b03c2eea
#
_entry.id   e8e462defe4d436e7aa5eee2b03c2eea
#
_cell.length_a   1.000
_cell.length_b   1.000
_cell.length_c   1.000
_cell.angle_alpha   90.00
_cell.angle_beta   90.00
_cell.angle_gamma   90.00
#
_symmetry.space_group_name_H-M   'P 1'
#
loop_
_entity.id
_entity.type
_entity.pdbx_description
1 polymer ?
#
loop_
_entity_poly.entity_id
_entity_poly.type
_entity_poly.pdbx_seq_one_letter_code
_entity_poly.pdbx_strand_id
1 'polypeptide(L)'
;MAPDVSPALRAVAQGAAAAGALAAGAALGVFAARSIFRGVTRSASPDVSAVVRGTQRTVLAGDGVLLHVEIDESDVPLTVVFVHGYALTLETFRYQRAAMQGKARLVFFDQRSHGQSGQGEFDSHHIDQLGHDLGLVIDAVAPHGPLVLVGHSMGGMSIMALADQRPDLIARRVFGIALLSTSAGGIHGLHHALPLGLSRAFDVLAPPIAAALAKRKDLVERSRWQDTDLGLLLIRLYSFGSTGTEEGSRFVASMVSSTPVEAIAEFLPALQAHDKRESLGNLEGVDLLVMVGDKDRLTPPDRSVDIVERIPGAEFILVPDSGHMLPIEKHDLVTQALLALLDRARRAAMEHAAGGVA
;
A
#
# COMPACT_ATOMS: atom_id res chain seq x y z
N MET A 1 37.89 25.02 30.17
CA MET A 1 36.52 25.54 29.90
C MET A 1 36.30 25.47 28.39
N ALA A 2 35.50 24.52 27.94
CA ALA A 2 35.11 24.46 26.53
C ALA A 2 33.99 25.50 26.29
N PRO A 3 33.98 26.20 25.14
CA PRO A 3 32.95 27.21 24.86
C PRO A 3 31.59 26.57 24.71
N ASP A 4 30.61 27.13 25.39
CA ASP A 4 29.21 26.72 25.35
C ASP A 4 28.63 27.05 23.97
N VAL A 5 28.35 26.02 23.18
CA VAL A 5 27.78 26.18 21.84
C VAL A 5 26.30 26.50 21.99
N SER A 6 25.89 27.65 21.48
CA SER A 6 24.53 28.17 21.61
C SER A 6 23.45 27.15 21.12
N PRO A 7 22.26 27.14 21.74
CA PRO A 7 21.15 26.23 21.32
C PRO A 7 20.79 26.36 19.84
N ALA A 8 20.94 27.55 19.26
CA ALA A 8 20.69 27.79 17.84
C ALA A 8 21.68 27.07 16.91
N LEU A 9 22.98 27.02 17.31
CA LEU A 9 23.99 26.26 16.54
C LEU A 9 23.81 24.75 16.65
N ARG A 10 23.29 24.24 17.78
CA ARG A 10 22.91 22.82 17.92
C ARG A 10 21.71 22.47 17.05
N ALA A 11 20.71 23.35 16.98
CA ALA A 11 19.53 23.13 16.09
C ALA A 11 19.92 23.16 14.61
N VAL A 12 20.82 24.05 14.20
CA VAL A 12 21.36 24.13 12.82
C VAL A 12 22.19 22.89 12.50
N ALA A 13 23.02 22.40 13.43
CA ALA A 13 23.81 21.18 13.24
C ALA A 13 22.95 19.91 13.17
N GLN A 14 21.88 19.83 13.97
CA GLN A 14 20.91 18.74 13.91
C GLN A 14 20.09 18.78 12.63
N GLY A 15 19.67 19.98 12.16
CA GLY A 15 18.99 20.14 10.87
C GLY A 15 19.89 19.78 9.68
N ALA A 16 21.17 20.12 9.74
CA ALA A 16 22.13 19.77 8.68
C ALA A 16 22.45 18.28 8.67
N ALA A 17 22.50 17.60 9.83
CA ALA A 17 22.68 16.16 9.93
C ALA A 17 21.45 15.39 9.40
N ALA A 18 20.24 15.86 9.71
CA ALA A 18 19.00 15.30 9.18
C ALA A 18 18.88 15.49 7.66
N ALA A 19 19.23 16.68 7.15
CA ALA A 19 19.27 16.94 5.71
C ALA A 19 20.35 16.10 5.00
N GLY A 20 21.49 15.85 5.64
CA GLY A 20 22.53 14.96 5.14
C GLY A 20 22.10 13.49 5.09
N ALA A 21 21.37 12.99 6.10
CA ALA A 21 20.80 11.66 6.15
C ALA A 21 19.71 11.46 5.09
N LEU A 22 18.83 12.46 4.91
CA LEU A 22 17.82 12.49 3.86
C LEU A 22 18.45 12.47 2.46
N ALA A 23 19.51 13.25 2.24
CA ALA A 23 20.25 13.27 0.98
C ALA A 23 20.98 11.95 0.71
N ALA A 24 21.53 11.29 1.74
CA ALA A 24 22.17 9.98 1.64
C ALA A 24 21.14 8.87 1.39
N GLY A 25 19.99 8.89 2.08
CA GLY A 25 18.89 7.96 1.86
C GLY A 25 18.30 8.09 0.44
N ALA A 26 18.04 9.32 0.00
CA ALA A 26 17.58 9.60 -1.36
C ALA A 26 18.65 9.21 -2.41
N ALA A 27 19.94 9.44 -2.13
CA ALA A 27 21.02 9.04 -3.01
C ALA A 27 21.15 7.51 -3.13
N LEU A 28 20.97 6.77 -2.02
CA LEU A 28 20.97 5.30 -2.02
C LEU A 28 19.74 4.76 -2.76
N GLY A 29 18.55 5.33 -2.52
CA GLY A 29 17.32 4.96 -3.22
C GLY A 29 17.41 5.23 -4.73
N VAL A 30 17.93 6.38 -5.13
CA VAL A 30 18.19 6.71 -6.55
C VAL A 30 19.26 5.78 -7.14
N PHE A 31 20.26 5.38 -6.36
CA PHE A 31 21.29 4.44 -6.81
C PHE A 31 20.70 3.03 -6.99
N ALA A 32 19.88 2.54 -6.04
CA ALA A 32 19.19 1.26 -6.15
C ALA A 32 18.22 1.26 -7.34
N ALA A 33 17.41 2.32 -7.49
CA ALA A 33 16.54 2.48 -8.66
C ALA A 33 17.34 2.49 -9.97
N ARG A 34 18.47 3.22 -10.05
CA ARG A 34 19.34 3.22 -11.24
C ARG A 34 19.97 1.85 -11.52
N SER A 35 20.29 1.08 -10.49
CA SER A 35 20.84 -0.27 -10.66
C SER A 35 19.80 -1.24 -11.19
N ILE A 36 18.56 -1.14 -10.71
CA ILE A 36 17.39 -1.87 -11.23
C ILE A 36 17.09 -1.39 -12.66
N PHE A 37 17.06 -0.07 -12.92
CA PHE A 37 16.82 0.48 -14.26
C PHE A 37 17.86 0.07 -15.30
N ARG A 38 19.12 -0.16 -14.94
CA ARG A 38 20.13 -0.65 -15.89
C ARG A 38 19.93 -2.11 -16.28
N GLY A 39 19.22 -2.89 -15.47
CA GLY A 39 18.83 -4.27 -15.76
C GLY A 39 17.48 -4.42 -16.48
N VAL A 40 16.68 -3.36 -16.53
CA VAL A 40 15.40 -3.35 -17.25
C VAL A 40 15.64 -3.30 -18.75
N THR A 41 15.88 -4.44 -19.35
CA THR A 41 15.48 -4.64 -20.74
C THR A 41 13.96 -4.43 -20.75
N ARG A 42 13.43 -3.54 -21.60
CA ARG A 42 11.98 -3.42 -21.83
C ARG A 42 11.45 -4.82 -22.17
N SER A 43 11.03 -5.53 -21.15
CA SER A 43 10.17 -6.70 -21.30
C SER A 43 8.85 -6.16 -21.81
N ALA A 44 8.28 -6.78 -22.82
CA ALA A 44 6.91 -6.43 -23.23
C ALA A 44 6.03 -6.52 -21.98
N SER A 45 5.19 -5.50 -21.76
CA SER A 45 4.25 -5.51 -20.64
C SER A 45 3.52 -6.84 -20.62
N PRO A 46 3.39 -7.54 -19.49
CA PRO A 46 2.72 -8.82 -19.45
C PRO A 46 1.31 -8.66 -20.00
N ASP A 47 0.90 -9.59 -20.85
CA ASP A 47 -0.47 -9.63 -21.37
C ASP A 47 -1.44 -9.96 -20.23
N VAL A 48 -2.00 -8.91 -19.64
CA VAL A 48 -2.95 -9.05 -18.53
C VAL A 48 -4.30 -9.65 -18.96
N SER A 49 -4.57 -9.71 -20.27
CA SER A 49 -5.80 -10.36 -20.80
C SER A 49 -5.71 -11.89 -20.74
N ALA A 50 -4.48 -12.43 -20.68
CA ALA A 50 -4.20 -13.86 -20.60
C ALA A 50 -4.13 -14.38 -19.15
N VAL A 51 -4.33 -13.54 -18.13
CA VAL A 51 -4.27 -13.95 -16.72
C VAL A 51 -5.42 -14.89 -16.42
N VAL A 52 -5.10 -16.14 -16.11
CA VAL A 52 -6.06 -17.12 -15.62
C VAL A 52 -6.39 -16.73 -14.17
N ARG A 53 -7.67 -16.43 -13.92
CA ARG A 53 -8.12 -16.19 -12.54
C ARG A 53 -8.06 -17.48 -11.76
N GLY A 54 -7.54 -17.38 -10.54
CA GLY A 54 -7.40 -18.50 -9.63
C GLY A 54 -8.74 -18.92 -9.01
N THR A 55 -8.65 -19.83 -8.05
CA THR A 55 -9.79 -20.29 -7.29
C THR A 55 -10.37 -19.17 -6.44
N GLN A 56 -11.68 -18.93 -6.58
CA GLN A 56 -12.39 -17.97 -5.75
C GLN A 56 -12.81 -18.60 -4.42
N ARG A 57 -12.70 -17.84 -3.35
CA ARG A 57 -13.12 -18.21 -1.99
C ARG A 57 -13.83 -17.03 -1.35
N THR A 58 -14.62 -17.35 -0.35
CA THR A 58 -15.24 -16.36 0.54
C THR A 58 -14.79 -16.64 1.96
N VAL A 59 -14.27 -15.63 2.62
CA VAL A 59 -13.90 -15.69 4.03
C VAL A 59 -14.91 -14.88 4.84
N LEU A 60 -15.50 -15.50 5.87
CA LEU A 60 -16.44 -14.85 6.75
C LEU A 60 -15.68 -14.08 7.85
N ALA A 61 -15.82 -12.77 7.87
CA ALA A 61 -15.32 -11.94 8.97
C ALA A 61 -16.15 -12.13 10.25
N GLY A 62 -15.57 -11.78 11.40
CA GLY A 62 -16.20 -12.01 12.71
C GLY A 62 -17.53 -11.27 12.92
N ASP A 63 -17.76 -10.19 12.17
CA ASP A 63 -18.97 -9.38 12.15
C ASP A 63 -19.96 -9.77 11.03
N GLY A 64 -19.69 -10.87 10.32
CA GLY A 64 -20.58 -11.39 9.28
C GLY A 64 -20.29 -10.86 7.86
N VAL A 65 -19.30 -9.96 7.67
CA VAL A 65 -18.91 -9.48 6.34
C VAL A 65 -18.25 -10.61 5.56
N LEU A 66 -18.68 -10.80 4.32
CA LEU A 66 -18.10 -11.79 3.39
C LEU A 66 -16.96 -11.15 2.61
N LEU A 67 -15.74 -11.63 2.81
CA LEU A 67 -14.54 -11.15 2.11
C LEU A 67 -14.29 -12.02 0.87
N HIS A 68 -14.23 -11.40 -0.30
CA HIS A 68 -13.91 -12.06 -1.56
C HIS A 68 -12.40 -12.26 -1.68
N VAL A 69 -11.99 -13.49 -1.97
CA VAL A 69 -10.58 -13.90 -2.08
C VAL A 69 -10.36 -14.68 -3.37
N GLU A 70 -9.29 -14.39 -4.09
CA GLU A 70 -8.82 -15.14 -5.25
C GLU A 70 -7.44 -15.74 -4.96
N ILE A 71 -7.24 -17.01 -5.33
CA ILE A 71 -6.01 -17.74 -5.03
C ILE A 71 -5.47 -18.36 -6.32
N ASP A 72 -4.25 -17.93 -6.68
CA ASP A 72 -3.48 -18.59 -7.74
C ASP A 72 -2.56 -19.61 -7.09
N GLU A 73 -2.89 -20.90 -7.25
CA GLU A 73 -2.15 -21.99 -6.63
C GLU A 73 -0.76 -22.17 -7.26
N SER A 74 0.19 -22.66 -6.47
CA SER A 74 1.55 -22.98 -6.88
C SER A 74 2.14 -24.03 -5.94
N ASP A 75 3.02 -24.88 -6.47
CA ASP A 75 3.78 -25.88 -5.69
C ASP A 75 4.92 -25.24 -4.88
N VAL A 76 5.20 -23.94 -5.08
CA VAL A 76 6.24 -23.22 -4.34
C VAL A 76 5.76 -22.98 -2.91
N PRO A 77 6.51 -23.40 -1.88
CA PRO A 77 6.09 -23.30 -0.47
C PRO A 77 6.28 -21.88 0.09
N LEU A 78 5.74 -20.87 -0.58
CA LEU A 78 5.71 -19.48 -0.18
C LEU A 78 4.40 -18.87 -0.65
N THR A 79 3.67 -18.22 0.24
CA THR A 79 2.43 -17.51 -0.09
C THR A 79 2.65 -16.00 -0.05
N VAL A 80 2.21 -15.32 -1.11
CA VAL A 80 2.18 -13.85 -1.18
C VAL A 80 0.75 -13.37 -1.04
N VAL A 81 0.49 -12.47 -0.08
CA VAL A 81 -0.83 -11.87 0.13
C VAL A 81 -0.80 -10.41 -0.32
N PHE A 82 -1.65 -10.05 -1.25
CA PHE A 82 -1.77 -8.70 -1.81
C PHE A 82 -2.96 -7.97 -1.22
N VAL A 83 -2.70 -6.75 -0.71
CA VAL A 83 -3.67 -5.89 -0.02
C VAL A 83 -3.76 -4.55 -0.73
N HIS A 84 -4.90 -4.27 -1.37
CA HIS A 84 -5.11 -3.07 -2.17
C HIS A 84 -5.38 -1.81 -1.34
N GLY A 85 -5.38 -0.65 -2.00
CA GLY A 85 -5.63 0.66 -1.39
C GLY A 85 -7.10 1.03 -1.29
N TYR A 86 -7.34 2.17 -0.67
CA TYR A 86 -8.66 2.80 -0.52
C TYR A 86 -9.33 3.08 -1.86
N ALA A 87 -10.63 2.78 -1.94
CA ALA A 87 -11.46 2.90 -3.13
C ALA A 87 -10.94 2.11 -4.35
N LEU A 88 -10.10 1.09 -4.12
CA LEU A 88 -9.56 0.21 -5.14
C LEU A 88 -10.09 -1.22 -4.95
N THR A 89 -9.57 -2.16 -5.74
CA THR A 89 -9.89 -3.58 -5.66
C THR A 89 -8.62 -4.42 -5.81
N LEU A 90 -8.73 -5.73 -5.67
CA LEU A 90 -7.65 -6.68 -5.92
C LEU A 90 -7.02 -6.52 -7.34
N GLU A 91 -7.75 -5.93 -8.29
CA GLU A 91 -7.27 -5.62 -9.63
C GLU A 91 -6.11 -4.62 -9.67
N THR A 92 -5.86 -3.90 -8.58
CA THR A 92 -4.69 -3.03 -8.42
C THR A 92 -3.40 -3.73 -8.82
N PHE A 93 -3.32 -5.05 -8.54
CA PHE A 93 -2.11 -5.86 -8.74
C PHE A 93 -2.16 -6.74 -9.99
N ARG A 94 -3.01 -6.43 -10.98
CA ARG A 94 -3.19 -7.24 -12.21
C ARG A 94 -1.88 -7.55 -12.95
N TYR A 95 -0.97 -6.58 -13.02
CA TYR A 95 0.33 -6.74 -13.69
C TYR A 95 1.27 -7.62 -12.87
N GLN A 96 1.30 -7.45 -11.55
CA GLN A 96 2.08 -8.27 -10.63
C GLN A 96 1.56 -9.71 -10.65
N ARG A 97 0.23 -9.89 -10.66
CA ARG A 97 -0.40 -11.20 -10.78
C ARG A 97 0.07 -11.92 -12.04
N ALA A 98 -0.03 -11.28 -13.22
CA ALA A 98 0.40 -11.83 -14.49
C ALA A 98 1.86 -12.28 -14.49
N ALA A 99 2.75 -11.48 -13.90
CA ALA A 99 4.18 -11.74 -13.92
C ALA A 99 4.65 -12.75 -12.84
N MET A 100 3.86 -12.94 -11.77
CA MET A 100 4.24 -13.74 -10.61
C MET A 100 3.53 -15.09 -10.52
N GLN A 101 2.55 -15.37 -11.40
CA GLN A 101 1.90 -16.70 -11.48
C GLN A 101 2.94 -17.82 -11.60
N GLY A 102 2.76 -18.89 -10.82
CA GLY A 102 3.67 -20.03 -10.74
C GLY A 102 4.98 -19.79 -9.99
N LYS A 103 5.27 -18.55 -9.57
CA LYS A 103 6.49 -18.23 -8.80
C LYS A 103 6.30 -18.31 -7.29
N ALA A 104 5.07 -18.20 -6.84
CA ALA A 104 4.61 -18.38 -5.47
C ALA A 104 3.11 -18.68 -5.51
N ARG A 105 2.54 -19.12 -4.42
CA ARG A 105 1.10 -19.12 -4.21
C ARG A 105 0.67 -17.69 -3.96
N LEU A 106 -0.24 -17.14 -4.80
CA LEU A 106 -0.67 -15.75 -4.71
C LEU A 106 -2.10 -15.68 -4.17
N VAL A 107 -2.29 -14.80 -3.20
CA VAL A 107 -3.60 -14.52 -2.58
C VAL A 107 -3.91 -13.06 -2.80
N PHE A 108 -5.04 -12.80 -3.43
CA PHE A 108 -5.60 -11.47 -3.61
C PHE A 108 -6.96 -11.43 -2.93
N PHE A 109 -7.30 -10.35 -2.26
CA PHE A 109 -8.64 -10.22 -1.71
C PHE A 109 -9.11 -8.77 -1.80
N ASP A 110 -10.41 -8.59 -1.90
CA ASP A 110 -11.04 -7.30 -1.76
C ASP A 110 -11.26 -7.02 -0.28
N GLN A 111 -10.79 -5.88 0.22
CA GLN A 111 -11.05 -5.46 1.59
C GLN A 111 -12.55 -5.19 1.77
N ARG A 112 -13.07 -5.24 3.00
CA ARG A 112 -14.48 -4.98 3.29
C ARG A 112 -14.97 -3.71 2.59
N SER A 113 -16.19 -3.74 2.10
CA SER A 113 -16.86 -2.64 1.39
C SER A 113 -16.22 -2.23 0.06
N HIS A 114 -15.27 -3.03 -0.45
CA HIS A 114 -14.62 -2.83 -1.75
C HIS A 114 -14.83 -4.03 -2.67
N GLY A 115 -14.80 -3.77 -3.97
CA GLY A 115 -14.84 -4.82 -5.00
C GLY A 115 -16.02 -5.77 -4.85
N GLN A 116 -15.74 -7.06 -4.70
CA GLN A 116 -16.75 -8.11 -4.52
C GLN A 116 -16.97 -8.51 -3.06
N SER A 117 -16.29 -7.86 -2.11
CA SER A 117 -16.51 -8.09 -0.69
C SER A 117 -17.80 -7.44 -0.19
N GLY A 118 -18.37 -8.02 0.84
CA GLY A 118 -19.56 -7.51 1.52
C GLY A 118 -19.34 -6.15 2.15
N GLN A 119 -20.42 -5.39 2.28
CA GLN A 119 -20.41 -4.10 2.93
C GLN A 119 -20.39 -4.27 4.45
N GLY A 120 -19.47 -3.58 5.12
CA GLY A 120 -19.43 -3.50 6.58
C GLY A 120 -20.37 -2.42 7.11
N GLU A 121 -20.66 -2.49 8.40
CA GLU A 121 -21.34 -1.40 9.12
C GLU A 121 -20.39 -0.21 9.34
N PHE A 122 -20.95 0.97 9.53
CA PHE A 122 -20.20 2.23 9.72
C PHE A 122 -19.06 2.11 10.72
N ASP A 123 -19.34 1.56 11.91
CA ASP A 123 -18.37 1.41 13.00
C ASP A 123 -17.23 0.43 12.68
N SER A 124 -17.34 -0.33 11.58
CA SER A 124 -16.33 -1.27 11.13
C SER A 124 -15.36 -0.70 10.08
N HIS A 125 -15.57 0.54 9.63
CA HIS A 125 -14.73 1.19 8.63
C HIS A 125 -13.53 1.90 9.29
N HIS A 126 -12.61 1.12 9.86
CA HIS A 126 -11.37 1.62 10.45
C HIS A 126 -10.19 0.68 10.17
N ILE A 127 -8.97 1.24 10.22
CA ILE A 127 -7.76 0.51 9.79
C ILE A 127 -7.49 -0.74 10.64
N ASP A 128 -7.79 -0.71 11.94
CA ASP A 128 -7.61 -1.88 12.81
C ASP A 128 -8.53 -3.04 12.41
N GLN A 129 -9.74 -2.76 11.94
CA GLN A 129 -10.62 -3.79 11.42
C GLN A 129 -10.08 -4.39 10.12
N LEU A 130 -9.46 -3.58 9.25
CA LEU A 130 -8.80 -4.10 8.03
C LEU A 130 -7.60 -5.00 8.37
N GLY A 131 -6.84 -4.68 9.43
CA GLY A 131 -5.79 -5.55 9.96
C GLY A 131 -6.33 -6.87 10.48
N HIS A 132 -7.46 -6.84 11.20
CA HIS A 132 -8.14 -8.03 11.68
C HIS A 132 -8.64 -8.91 10.52
N ASP A 133 -9.29 -8.31 9.53
CA ASP A 133 -9.76 -9.01 8.32
C ASP A 133 -8.62 -9.67 7.56
N LEU A 134 -7.49 -8.98 7.38
CA LEU A 134 -6.29 -9.55 6.78
C LEU A 134 -5.79 -10.77 7.55
N GLY A 135 -5.81 -10.72 8.90
CA GLY A 135 -5.50 -11.86 9.76
C GLY A 135 -6.42 -13.05 9.51
N LEU A 136 -7.73 -12.82 9.43
CA LEU A 136 -8.73 -13.87 9.14
C LEU A 136 -8.55 -14.46 7.74
N VAL A 137 -8.26 -13.64 6.73
CA VAL A 137 -7.94 -14.13 5.38
C VAL A 137 -6.71 -15.03 5.42
N ILE A 138 -5.62 -14.62 6.07
CA ILE A 138 -4.41 -15.43 6.22
C ILE A 138 -4.72 -16.76 6.92
N ASP A 139 -5.44 -16.75 8.04
CA ASP A 139 -5.79 -17.95 8.78
C ASP A 139 -6.67 -18.91 7.97
N ALA A 140 -7.58 -18.39 7.15
CA ALA A 140 -8.50 -19.19 6.34
C ALA A 140 -7.86 -19.82 5.10
N VAL A 141 -6.97 -19.07 4.41
CA VAL A 141 -6.47 -19.51 3.10
C VAL A 141 -4.96 -19.81 3.08
N ALA A 142 -4.22 -19.38 4.09
CA ALA A 142 -2.79 -19.64 4.24
C ALA A 142 -2.43 -19.95 5.71
N PRO A 143 -3.06 -20.97 6.35
CA PRO A 143 -2.89 -21.25 7.78
C PRO A 143 -1.48 -21.68 8.16
N HIS A 144 -0.70 -22.14 7.20
CA HIS A 144 0.67 -22.64 7.41
C HIS A 144 1.64 -22.10 6.38
N GLY A 145 2.94 -22.25 6.67
CA GLY A 145 4.04 -21.89 5.77
C GLY A 145 4.44 -20.42 5.81
N PRO A 146 5.53 -20.07 5.10
CA PRO A 146 6.08 -18.74 5.03
C PRO A 146 5.20 -17.78 4.21
N LEU A 147 5.19 -16.52 4.61
CA LEU A 147 4.39 -15.46 4.02
C LEU A 147 5.26 -14.30 3.53
N VAL A 148 4.80 -13.67 2.45
CA VAL A 148 5.17 -12.32 2.04
C VAL A 148 3.89 -11.49 1.96
N LEU A 149 3.90 -10.29 2.52
CA LEU A 149 2.77 -9.37 2.50
C LEU A 149 3.09 -8.18 1.59
N VAL A 150 2.18 -7.83 0.69
CA VAL A 150 2.34 -6.71 -0.24
C VAL A 150 1.15 -5.78 -0.07
N GLY A 151 1.39 -4.58 0.45
CA GLY A 151 0.35 -3.58 0.69
C GLY A 151 0.55 -2.30 -0.11
N HIS A 152 -0.50 -1.86 -0.80
CA HIS A 152 -0.54 -0.57 -1.47
C HIS A 152 -1.42 0.41 -0.69
N SER A 153 -0.89 1.59 -0.38
CA SER A 153 -1.65 2.68 0.27
C SER A 153 -2.34 2.19 1.57
N MET A 154 -3.67 2.25 1.68
CA MET A 154 -4.44 1.69 2.79
C MET A 154 -4.12 0.21 3.07
N GLY A 155 -3.77 -0.58 2.04
CA GLY A 155 -3.32 -1.96 2.23
C GLY A 155 -2.02 -2.08 3.02
N GLY A 156 -1.10 -1.13 2.89
CA GLY A 156 0.08 -1.02 3.76
C GLY A 156 -0.29 -0.70 5.20
N MET A 157 -1.28 0.18 5.40
CA MET A 157 -1.82 0.48 6.75
C MET A 157 -2.48 -0.76 7.38
N SER A 158 -3.20 -1.56 6.58
CA SER A 158 -3.79 -2.83 7.04
C SER A 158 -2.72 -3.83 7.48
N ILE A 159 -1.57 -3.89 6.79
CA ILE A 159 -0.42 -4.73 7.19
C ILE A 159 0.17 -4.23 8.51
N MET A 160 0.33 -2.92 8.70
CA MET A 160 0.82 -2.36 9.96
C MET A 160 -0.16 -2.61 11.11
N ALA A 161 -1.47 -2.54 10.86
CA ALA A 161 -2.48 -2.89 11.86
C ALA A 161 -2.46 -4.39 12.21
N LEU A 162 -2.25 -5.28 11.22
CA LEU A 162 -2.03 -6.70 11.48
C LEU A 162 -0.78 -6.92 12.34
N ALA A 163 0.32 -6.22 12.06
CA ALA A 163 1.55 -6.33 12.83
C ALA A 163 1.39 -5.86 14.28
N ASP A 164 0.56 -4.86 14.50
CA ASP A 164 0.17 -4.40 15.84
C ASP A 164 -0.62 -5.48 16.61
N GLN A 165 -1.61 -6.08 15.95
CA GLN A 165 -2.53 -7.05 16.53
C GLN A 165 -1.94 -8.46 16.65
N ARG A 166 -1.06 -8.85 15.73
CA ARG A 166 -0.51 -10.21 15.59
C ARG A 166 1.01 -10.21 15.42
N PRO A 167 1.78 -9.59 16.35
CA PRO A 167 3.25 -9.56 16.23
C PRO A 167 3.87 -10.96 16.18
N ASP A 168 3.26 -11.93 16.80
CA ASP A 168 3.65 -13.34 16.78
C ASP A 168 3.52 -13.98 15.39
N LEU A 169 2.49 -13.63 14.62
CA LEU A 169 2.32 -14.08 13.23
C LEU A 169 3.42 -13.49 12.35
N ILE A 170 3.69 -12.20 12.51
CA ILE A 170 4.75 -11.51 11.77
C ILE A 170 6.09 -12.18 12.06
N ALA A 171 6.48 -12.28 13.32
CA ALA A 171 7.79 -12.83 13.72
C ALA A 171 8.03 -14.28 13.29
N ARG A 172 6.98 -15.12 13.26
CA ARG A 172 7.13 -16.55 12.97
C ARG A 172 6.95 -16.91 11.52
N ARG A 173 6.19 -16.13 10.74
CA ARG A 173 5.76 -16.56 9.42
C ARG A 173 6.01 -15.56 8.29
N VAL A 174 6.19 -14.27 8.59
CA VAL A 174 6.37 -13.25 7.56
C VAL A 174 7.85 -13.02 7.32
N PHE A 175 8.33 -13.41 6.15
CA PHE A 175 9.74 -13.30 5.74
C PHE A 175 10.01 -12.13 4.79
N GLY A 176 8.95 -11.47 4.31
CA GLY A 176 9.08 -10.27 3.48
C GLY A 176 7.82 -9.43 3.54
N ILE A 177 7.99 -8.11 3.52
CA ILE A 177 6.91 -7.14 3.42
C ILE A 177 7.26 -6.10 2.37
N ALA A 178 6.32 -5.78 1.47
CA ALA A 178 6.42 -4.65 0.57
C ALA A 178 5.35 -3.62 0.90
N LEU A 179 5.78 -2.40 1.21
CA LEU A 179 4.95 -1.24 1.47
C LEU A 179 5.07 -0.26 0.31
N LEU A 180 4.00 -0.17 -0.49
CA LEU A 180 3.97 0.62 -1.72
C LEU A 180 3.10 1.85 -1.51
N SER A 181 3.67 3.06 -1.65
CA SER A 181 2.93 4.33 -1.57
C SER A 181 2.00 4.39 -0.34
N THR A 182 2.54 4.22 0.86
CA THR A 182 1.77 4.16 2.10
C THR A 182 2.35 5.07 3.20
N SER A 183 1.71 5.10 4.36
CA SER A 183 2.11 5.90 5.52
C SER A 183 1.89 5.10 6.80
N ALA A 184 2.78 5.24 7.78
CA ALA A 184 2.60 4.68 9.12
C ALA A 184 1.88 5.65 10.08
N GLY A 185 1.83 6.91 9.76
CA GLY A 185 1.14 7.93 10.56
C GLY A 185 0.30 8.85 9.71
N GLY A 186 -0.78 9.32 10.27
CA GLY A 186 -1.90 9.99 9.66
C GLY A 186 -1.65 10.72 8.35
N ILE A 187 -2.50 10.45 7.40
CA ILE A 187 -2.58 11.28 6.19
C ILE A 187 -3.20 12.61 6.63
N HIS A 188 -2.38 13.46 7.28
CA HIS A 188 -2.81 14.80 7.61
C HIS A 188 -2.91 15.61 6.33
N GLY A 189 -4.11 15.60 5.82
CA GLY A 189 -4.60 16.51 4.80
C GLY A 189 -4.19 16.17 3.39
N LEU A 190 -5.18 16.02 2.56
CA LEU A 190 -5.12 16.46 1.17
C LEU A 190 -4.59 17.93 1.09
N HIS A 191 -4.15 18.49 2.21
CA HIS A 191 -3.66 19.86 2.37
C HIS A 191 -2.49 20.20 1.45
N HIS A 192 -1.57 19.26 1.24
CA HIS A 192 -0.40 19.51 0.40
C HIS A 192 -0.73 19.50 -1.10
N ALA A 193 -1.90 19.00 -1.46
CA ALA A 193 -2.35 18.92 -2.84
C ALA A 193 -3.21 20.12 -3.28
N LEU A 194 -3.72 20.92 -2.31
CA LEU A 194 -4.55 22.09 -2.58
C LEU A 194 -3.83 23.38 -2.16
N PRO A 195 -4.06 24.52 -2.82
CA PRO A 195 -3.57 25.82 -2.35
C PRO A 195 -3.98 26.06 -0.90
N LEU A 196 -3.08 26.62 -0.08
CA LEU A 196 -3.18 26.78 1.39
C LEU A 196 -4.51 27.31 1.95
N GLY A 197 -5.31 28.02 1.16
CA GLY A 197 -6.63 28.51 1.57
C GLY A 197 -7.78 27.52 1.31
N LEU A 198 -7.64 26.67 0.28
CA LEU A 198 -8.65 25.65 -0.06
C LEU A 198 -8.53 24.38 0.77
N SER A 199 -7.33 24.06 1.23
CA SER A 199 -7.06 22.84 1.99
C SER A 199 -7.80 22.82 3.32
N ARG A 200 -7.73 23.92 4.10
CA ARG A 200 -8.47 24.04 5.37
C ARG A 200 -9.98 24.02 5.19
N ALA A 201 -10.48 24.65 4.11
CA ALA A 201 -11.89 24.59 3.79
C ALA A 201 -12.34 23.17 3.41
N PHE A 202 -11.50 22.44 2.69
CA PHE A 202 -11.76 21.05 2.31
C PHE A 202 -11.83 20.13 3.54
N ASP A 203 -10.90 20.23 4.48
CA ASP A 203 -10.90 19.37 5.67
C ASP A 203 -12.13 19.60 6.59
N VAL A 204 -12.58 20.86 6.67
CA VAL A 204 -13.77 21.19 7.47
C VAL A 204 -15.06 20.82 6.74
N LEU A 205 -15.10 20.96 5.42
CA LEU A 205 -16.31 20.80 4.62
C LEU A 205 -16.46 19.40 3.99
N ALA A 206 -15.35 18.70 3.72
CA ALA A 206 -15.42 17.39 3.08
C ALA A 206 -16.16 16.33 3.93
N PRO A 207 -15.93 16.18 5.24
CA PRO A 207 -16.69 15.22 6.04
C PRO A 207 -18.20 15.46 6.07
N PRO A 208 -18.72 16.68 6.34
CA PRO A 208 -20.16 16.90 6.32
C PRO A 208 -20.76 16.84 4.90
N ILE A 209 -20.00 17.21 3.86
CA ILE A 209 -20.45 17.06 2.48
C ILE A 209 -20.50 15.57 2.10
N ALA A 210 -19.49 14.78 2.43
CA ALA A 210 -19.48 13.34 2.22
C ALA A 210 -20.64 12.66 2.94
N ALA A 211 -20.90 13.00 4.21
CA ALA A 211 -22.03 12.51 4.97
C ALA A 211 -23.39 12.94 4.39
N ALA A 212 -23.49 14.14 3.81
CA ALA A 212 -24.70 14.62 3.14
C ALA A 212 -24.93 13.93 1.79
N LEU A 213 -23.87 13.65 1.03
CA LEU A 213 -23.91 12.91 -0.23
C LEU A 213 -24.24 11.43 0.02
N ALA A 214 -23.68 10.80 1.05
CA ALA A 214 -24.02 9.44 1.46
C ALA A 214 -25.51 9.26 1.76
N LYS A 215 -26.19 10.30 2.26
CA LYS A 215 -27.65 10.31 2.46
C LYS A 215 -28.47 10.46 1.18
N ARG A 216 -27.84 10.74 0.04
CA ARG A 216 -28.49 10.94 -1.27
C ARG A 216 -27.88 10.00 -2.32
N LYS A 217 -27.85 8.70 -2.01
CA LYS A 217 -27.32 7.63 -2.84
C LYS A 217 -27.70 7.76 -4.31
N ASP A 218 -29.01 7.91 -4.58
CA ASP A 218 -29.55 7.98 -5.95
C ASP A 218 -28.98 9.13 -6.79
N LEU A 219 -28.57 10.22 -6.15
CA LEU A 219 -28.04 11.38 -6.86
C LEU A 219 -26.56 11.19 -7.20
N VAL A 220 -25.82 10.56 -6.30
CA VAL A 220 -24.37 10.32 -6.49
C VAL A 220 -24.14 9.15 -7.43
N GLU A 221 -24.88 8.05 -7.29
CA GLU A 221 -24.82 6.90 -8.20
C GLU A 221 -25.20 7.28 -9.65
N ARG A 222 -26.16 8.19 -9.82
CA ARG A 222 -26.53 8.71 -11.15
C ARG A 222 -25.51 9.69 -11.74
N SER A 223 -24.69 10.32 -10.91
CA SER A 223 -23.76 11.36 -11.41
C SER A 223 -22.59 10.79 -12.21
N ARG A 224 -22.17 9.53 -11.94
CA ARG A 224 -20.97 8.87 -12.54
C ARG A 224 -19.83 9.89 -12.77
N TRP A 225 -19.62 10.75 -11.76
CA TRP A 225 -18.69 11.88 -11.86
C TRP A 225 -17.26 11.44 -12.26
N GLN A 226 -16.87 10.22 -11.82
CA GLN A 226 -15.58 9.61 -12.11
C GLN A 226 -15.40 9.27 -13.60
N ASP A 227 -16.50 9.09 -14.34
CA ASP A 227 -16.49 8.87 -15.79
C ASP A 227 -16.50 10.20 -16.58
N THR A 228 -16.62 11.34 -15.87
CA THR A 228 -16.53 12.66 -16.50
C THR A 228 -15.08 13.05 -16.77
N ASP A 229 -14.85 13.91 -17.73
CA ASP A 229 -13.51 14.45 -18.04
C ASP A 229 -12.86 15.09 -16.81
N LEU A 230 -13.64 15.76 -15.95
CA LEU A 230 -13.16 16.34 -14.71
C LEU A 230 -12.77 15.25 -13.70
N GLY A 231 -13.58 14.21 -13.54
CA GLY A 231 -13.29 13.09 -12.66
C GLY A 231 -12.02 12.36 -13.07
N LEU A 232 -11.88 12.04 -14.35
CA LEU A 232 -10.67 11.42 -14.90
C LEU A 232 -9.44 12.32 -14.73
N LEU A 233 -9.59 13.64 -14.92
CA LEU A 233 -8.51 14.60 -14.69
C LEU A 233 -8.07 14.60 -13.22
N LEU A 234 -8.99 14.57 -12.27
CA LEU A 234 -8.68 14.52 -10.84
C LEU A 234 -7.99 13.21 -10.48
N ILE A 235 -8.50 12.06 -10.95
CA ILE A 235 -7.85 10.77 -10.75
C ILE A 235 -6.43 10.81 -11.30
N ARG A 236 -6.25 11.31 -12.54
CA ARG A 236 -4.92 11.43 -13.14
C ARG A 236 -3.99 12.32 -12.32
N LEU A 237 -4.48 13.45 -11.83
CA LEU A 237 -3.69 14.43 -11.09
C LEU A 237 -3.22 13.90 -9.74
N TYR A 238 -4.07 13.14 -9.03
CA TYR A 238 -3.78 12.66 -7.67
C TYR A 238 -3.18 11.26 -7.64
N SER A 239 -3.52 10.41 -8.62
CA SER A 239 -3.10 9.01 -8.63
C SER A 239 -1.81 8.77 -9.39
N PHE A 240 -1.49 9.61 -10.39
CA PHE A 240 -0.36 9.37 -11.29
C PHE A 240 0.64 10.52 -11.27
N GLY A 241 1.89 10.19 -11.58
CA GLY A 241 2.93 11.18 -11.89
C GLY A 241 2.86 11.63 -13.36
N SER A 242 4.01 12.04 -13.91
CA SER A 242 4.09 12.53 -15.29
C SER A 242 3.95 11.43 -16.34
N THR A 243 4.09 10.16 -15.97
CA THR A 243 4.01 9.00 -16.87
C THR A 243 2.64 8.31 -16.88
N GLY A 244 1.66 8.84 -16.13
CA GLY A 244 0.30 8.29 -16.09
C GLY A 244 -0.39 8.33 -17.44
N THR A 245 -0.95 7.19 -17.86
CA THR A 245 -1.68 7.04 -19.12
C THR A 245 -3.17 7.28 -18.93
N GLU A 246 -3.87 7.60 -20.02
CA GLU A 246 -5.33 7.70 -20.01
C GLU A 246 -5.98 6.34 -19.69
N GLU A 247 -5.42 5.25 -20.24
CA GLU A 247 -5.88 3.89 -19.96
C GLU A 247 -5.74 3.56 -18.46
N GLY A 248 -4.58 3.84 -17.85
CA GLY A 248 -4.38 3.69 -16.41
C GLY A 248 -5.37 4.50 -15.58
N SER A 249 -5.65 5.75 -16.00
CA SER A 249 -6.61 6.62 -15.32
C SER A 249 -8.04 6.08 -15.40
N ARG A 250 -8.47 5.58 -16.56
CA ARG A 250 -9.77 4.94 -16.75
C ARG A 250 -9.89 3.64 -15.94
N PHE A 251 -8.79 2.88 -15.88
CA PHE A 251 -8.75 1.65 -15.09
C PHE A 251 -8.90 1.94 -13.59
N VAL A 252 -8.19 2.93 -13.05
CA VAL A 252 -8.37 3.38 -11.66
C VAL A 252 -9.80 3.90 -11.44
N ALA A 253 -10.33 4.70 -12.37
CA ALA A 253 -11.70 5.19 -12.32
C ALA A 253 -12.72 4.05 -12.21
N SER A 254 -12.52 2.95 -12.95
CA SER A 254 -13.42 1.79 -12.90
C SER A 254 -13.42 1.11 -11.52
N MET A 255 -12.27 1.02 -10.84
CA MET A 255 -12.19 0.49 -9.47
C MET A 255 -12.86 1.44 -8.47
N VAL A 256 -12.60 2.74 -8.56
CA VAL A 256 -13.26 3.75 -7.71
C VAL A 256 -14.78 3.70 -7.88
N SER A 257 -15.26 3.52 -9.12
CA SER A 257 -16.69 3.42 -9.42
C SER A 257 -17.36 2.17 -8.83
N SER A 258 -16.59 1.12 -8.58
CA SER A 258 -17.10 -0.11 -7.98
C SER A 258 -17.20 -0.05 -6.46
N THR A 259 -16.62 0.98 -5.84
CA THR A 259 -16.68 1.17 -4.39
C THR A 259 -17.89 2.04 -4.01
N PRO A 260 -18.75 1.59 -3.09
CA PRO A 260 -19.90 2.39 -2.62
C PRO A 260 -19.44 3.74 -2.06
N VAL A 261 -20.18 4.79 -2.40
CA VAL A 261 -19.87 6.17 -1.95
C VAL A 261 -19.85 6.28 -0.43
N GLU A 262 -20.70 5.51 0.23
CA GLU A 262 -20.74 5.43 1.69
C GLU A 262 -19.43 4.91 2.24
N ALA A 263 -18.91 3.82 1.71
CA ALA A 263 -17.63 3.26 2.12
C ALA A 263 -16.49 4.27 1.89
N ILE A 264 -16.51 4.99 0.76
CA ILE A 264 -15.58 6.08 0.49
C ILE A 264 -15.66 7.17 1.56
N ALA A 265 -16.85 7.60 1.93
CA ALA A 265 -17.04 8.64 2.94
C ALA A 265 -16.63 8.18 4.36
N GLU A 266 -16.96 6.94 4.69
CA GLU A 266 -16.81 6.37 6.03
C GLU A 266 -15.37 5.99 6.36
N PHE A 267 -14.56 5.53 5.39
CA PHE A 267 -13.15 5.27 5.60
C PHE A 267 -12.28 6.54 5.70
N LEU A 268 -12.72 7.68 5.19
CA LEU A 268 -11.89 8.89 5.16
C LEU A 268 -11.42 9.34 6.55
N PRO A 269 -12.27 9.40 7.60
CA PRO A 269 -11.83 9.70 8.96
C PRO A 269 -10.82 8.68 9.51
N ALA A 270 -10.98 7.40 9.17
CA ALA A 270 -10.08 6.34 9.61
C ALA A 270 -8.67 6.48 9.00
N LEU A 271 -8.59 6.87 7.73
CA LEU A 271 -7.32 7.18 7.07
C LEU A 271 -6.61 8.37 7.72
N GLN A 272 -7.39 9.39 8.15
CA GLN A 272 -6.84 10.56 8.82
C GLN A 272 -6.37 10.26 10.26
N ALA A 273 -7.07 9.37 10.96
CA ALA A 273 -6.76 8.98 12.33
C ALA A 273 -5.67 7.90 12.42
N HIS A 274 -5.31 7.27 11.28
CA HIS A 274 -4.33 6.19 11.27
C HIS A 274 -2.98 6.63 11.84
N ASP A 275 -2.50 5.91 12.86
CA ASP A 275 -1.14 6.04 13.40
C ASP A 275 -0.67 4.68 13.94
N LYS A 276 0.27 4.09 13.24
CA LYS A 276 0.91 2.80 13.58
C LYS A 276 2.44 2.92 13.67
N ARG A 277 2.94 4.14 13.91
CA ARG A 277 4.38 4.38 14.01
C ARG A 277 5.03 3.63 15.17
N GLU A 278 4.32 3.47 16.28
CA GLU A 278 4.82 2.69 17.43
C GLU A 278 4.89 1.19 17.12
N SER A 279 3.98 0.68 16.30
CA SER A 279 3.91 -0.75 15.94
C SER A 279 4.91 -1.15 14.86
N LEU A 280 5.61 -0.19 14.24
CA LEU A 280 6.63 -0.49 13.21
C LEU A 280 7.77 -1.36 13.75
N GLY A 281 8.08 -1.29 15.06
CA GLY A 281 9.04 -2.18 15.71
C GLY A 281 8.70 -3.67 15.57
N ASN A 282 7.41 -4.01 15.41
CA ASN A 282 6.97 -5.40 15.17
C ASN A 282 7.34 -5.93 13.76
N LEU A 283 7.84 -5.06 12.87
CA LEU A 283 8.35 -5.42 11.55
C LEU A 283 9.87 -5.61 11.53
N GLU A 284 10.58 -5.39 12.65
CA GLU A 284 12.01 -5.63 12.72
C GLU A 284 12.35 -7.10 12.46
N GLY A 285 13.40 -7.34 11.70
CA GLY A 285 13.83 -8.70 11.33
C GLY A 285 13.12 -9.28 10.10
N VAL A 286 12.07 -8.62 9.58
CA VAL A 286 11.45 -8.97 8.30
C VAL A 286 12.18 -8.24 7.16
N ASP A 287 12.37 -8.90 6.02
CA ASP A 287 12.90 -8.23 4.82
C ASP A 287 11.86 -7.21 4.30
N LEU A 288 12.10 -5.92 4.56
CA LEU A 288 11.17 -4.84 4.27
C LEU A 288 11.59 -4.06 3.03
N LEU A 289 10.68 -3.98 2.06
CA LEU A 289 10.77 -3.14 0.87
C LEU A 289 9.76 -1.98 0.99
N VAL A 290 10.22 -0.75 0.90
CA VAL A 290 9.38 0.46 0.87
C VAL A 290 9.58 1.17 -0.45
N MET A 291 8.50 1.37 -1.21
CA MET A 291 8.53 2.07 -2.51
C MET A 291 7.54 3.22 -2.53
N VAL A 292 7.94 4.34 -3.10
CA VAL A 292 7.08 5.51 -3.28
C VAL A 292 7.45 6.27 -4.55
N GLY A 293 6.46 6.87 -5.22
CA GLY A 293 6.68 7.78 -6.35
C GLY A 293 7.13 9.15 -5.86
N ASP A 294 8.07 9.78 -6.57
CA ASP A 294 8.56 11.13 -6.23
C ASP A 294 7.51 12.24 -6.44
N LYS A 295 6.43 11.92 -7.15
CA LYS A 295 5.26 12.78 -7.40
C LYS A 295 4.01 12.30 -6.66
N ASP A 296 4.14 11.36 -5.73
CA ASP A 296 2.99 10.93 -4.92
C ASP A 296 2.46 12.09 -4.07
N ARG A 297 1.20 12.46 -4.32
CA ARG A 297 0.52 13.57 -3.64
C ARG A 297 -0.40 13.11 -2.52
N LEU A 298 -0.73 11.81 -2.48
CA LEU A 298 -1.60 11.23 -1.47
C LEU A 298 -0.81 10.76 -0.25
N THR A 299 0.30 10.04 -0.51
CA THR A 299 1.29 9.64 0.50
C THR A 299 2.68 10.10 0.05
N PRO A 300 3.01 11.39 0.25
CA PRO A 300 4.26 11.96 -0.23
C PRO A 300 5.49 11.20 0.31
N PRO A 301 6.65 11.29 -0.38
CA PRO A 301 7.86 10.52 -0.05
C PRO A 301 8.32 10.62 1.41
N ASP A 302 8.07 11.74 2.09
CA ASP A 302 8.38 11.92 3.51
C ASP A 302 7.68 10.90 4.42
N ARG A 303 6.51 10.38 4.01
CA ARG A 303 5.78 9.33 4.74
C ARG A 303 6.49 7.97 4.66
N SER A 304 7.03 7.65 3.51
CA SER A 304 7.84 6.45 3.33
C SER A 304 9.21 6.58 4.02
N VAL A 305 9.78 7.77 4.02
CA VAL A 305 11.02 8.05 4.78
C VAL A 305 10.79 7.86 6.28
N ASP A 306 9.67 8.34 6.84
CA ASP A 306 9.33 8.12 8.27
C ASP A 306 9.26 6.61 8.62
N ILE A 307 8.79 5.74 7.71
CA ILE A 307 8.80 4.29 7.90
C ILE A 307 10.24 3.76 7.93
N VAL A 308 11.04 4.12 6.93
CA VAL A 308 12.41 3.62 6.76
C VAL A 308 13.33 4.05 7.90
N GLU A 309 13.17 5.28 8.39
CA GLU A 309 13.95 5.80 9.52
C GLU A 309 13.67 5.02 10.83
N ARG A 310 12.47 4.43 10.96
CA ARG A 310 12.07 3.65 12.15
C ARG A 310 12.43 2.17 12.05
N ILE A 311 12.71 1.65 10.86
CA ILE A 311 13.04 0.24 10.65
C ILE A 311 14.41 0.14 9.96
N PRO A 312 15.51 0.08 10.75
CA PRO A 312 16.85 -0.08 10.18
C PRO A 312 16.96 -1.33 9.31
N GLY A 313 17.53 -1.17 8.11
CA GLY A 313 17.69 -2.26 7.15
C GLY A 313 16.56 -2.38 6.12
N ALA A 314 15.51 -1.57 6.21
CA ALA A 314 14.49 -1.49 5.17
C ALA A 314 15.09 -1.02 3.83
N GLU A 315 14.79 -1.73 2.75
CA GLU A 315 15.12 -1.31 1.38
C GLU A 315 14.18 -0.17 0.98
N PHE A 316 14.74 0.98 0.57
CA PHE A 316 13.95 2.13 0.13
C PHE A 316 14.16 2.43 -1.34
N ILE A 317 13.07 2.51 -2.12
CA ILE A 317 13.09 2.86 -3.54
C ILE A 317 12.21 4.07 -3.79
N LEU A 318 12.83 5.23 -4.06
CA LEU A 318 12.15 6.41 -4.59
C LEU A 318 12.05 6.30 -6.11
N VAL A 319 10.83 6.19 -6.63
CA VAL A 319 10.58 5.96 -8.05
C VAL A 319 10.36 7.29 -8.79
N PRO A 320 11.26 7.67 -9.72
CA PRO A 320 11.15 8.95 -10.40
C PRO A 320 9.97 9.01 -11.36
N ASP A 321 9.43 10.24 -11.53
CA ASP A 321 8.33 10.57 -12.45
C ASP A 321 7.08 9.71 -12.26
N SER A 322 6.77 9.33 -11.03
CA SER A 322 5.63 8.47 -10.70
C SER A 322 4.84 8.98 -9.50
N GLY A 323 3.54 8.71 -9.52
CA GLY A 323 2.60 9.10 -8.48
C GLY A 323 2.27 7.96 -7.53
N HIS A 324 1.04 7.99 -7.04
CA HIS A 324 0.53 7.08 -6.03
C HIS A 324 0.30 5.65 -6.55
N MET A 325 -0.10 5.50 -7.82
CA MET A 325 -0.48 4.20 -8.39
C MET A 325 0.71 3.42 -8.95
N LEU A 326 1.79 3.27 -8.17
CA LEU A 326 3.00 2.53 -8.57
C LEU A 326 2.72 1.14 -9.16
N PRO A 327 1.82 0.30 -8.60
CA PRO A 327 1.55 -1.04 -9.14
C PRO A 327 1.04 -1.01 -10.59
N ILE A 328 0.49 0.11 -11.04
CA ILE A 328 -0.04 0.32 -12.38
C ILE A 328 0.93 1.16 -13.22
N GLU A 329 1.37 2.30 -12.69
CA GLU A 329 2.17 3.29 -13.42
C GLU A 329 3.59 2.80 -13.73
N LYS A 330 4.19 2.06 -12.80
CA LYS A 330 5.55 1.51 -12.91
C LYS A 330 5.56 0.00 -12.64
N HIS A 331 4.55 -0.68 -13.18
CA HIS A 331 4.30 -2.09 -12.91
C HIS A 331 5.53 -2.99 -13.10
N ASP A 332 6.36 -2.76 -14.11
CA ASP A 332 7.57 -3.56 -14.37
C ASP A 332 8.58 -3.40 -13.23
N LEU A 333 8.84 -2.16 -12.78
CA LEU A 333 9.77 -1.88 -11.70
C LEU A 333 9.26 -2.46 -10.38
N VAL A 334 7.98 -2.28 -10.07
CA VAL A 334 7.35 -2.87 -8.87
C VAL A 334 7.45 -4.39 -8.92
N THR A 335 7.14 -5.00 -10.06
CA THR A 335 7.23 -6.46 -10.23
C THR A 335 8.65 -6.97 -10.01
N GLN A 336 9.66 -6.31 -10.57
CA GLN A 336 11.05 -6.71 -10.38
C GLN A 336 11.49 -6.60 -8.92
N ALA A 337 11.14 -5.52 -8.25
CA ALA A 337 11.43 -5.33 -6.83
C ALA A 337 10.74 -6.41 -5.96
N LEU A 338 9.48 -6.74 -6.26
CA LEU A 338 8.76 -7.81 -5.58
C LEU A 338 9.38 -9.19 -5.83
N LEU A 339 9.81 -9.49 -7.05
CA LEU A 339 10.49 -10.76 -7.35
C LEU A 339 11.82 -10.88 -6.59
N ALA A 340 12.58 -9.80 -6.49
CA ALA A 340 13.81 -9.77 -5.69
C ALA A 340 13.52 -9.99 -4.19
N LEU A 341 12.46 -9.36 -3.66
CA LEU A 341 11.99 -9.59 -2.28
C LEU A 341 11.57 -11.05 -2.07
N LEU A 342 10.83 -11.66 -3.01
CA LEU A 342 10.45 -13.06 -2.94
C LEU A 342 11.65 -14.00 -2.84
N ASP A 343 12.68 -13.74 -3.63
CA ASP A 343 13.90 -14.57 -3.63
C ASP A 343 14.65 -14.46 -2.29
N ARG A 344 14.68 -13.29 -1.67
CA ARG A 344 15.26 -13.10 -0.33
C ARG A 344 14.42 -13.78 0.74
N ALA A 345 13.08 -13.57 0.71
CA ALA A 345 12.15 -14.19 1.65
C ALA A 345 12.20 -15.73 1.61
N ARG A 346 12.34 -16.32 0.41
CA ARG A 346 12.53 -17.78 0.27
C ARG A 346 13.79 -18.27 0.95
N ARG A 347 14.92 -17.61 0.74
CA ARG A 347 16.19 -17.98 1.39
C ARG A 347 16.06 -17.90 2.90
N ALA A 348 15.52 -16.79 3.43
CA ALA A 348 15.32 -16.62 4.86
C ALA A 348 14.38 -17.69 5.46
N ALA A 349 13.31 -18.05 4.77
CA ALA A 349 12.37 -19.10 5.19
C ALA A 349 13.06 -20.49 5.23
N MET A 350 13.90 -20.79 4.23
CA MET A 350 14.66 -22.06 4.20
C MET A 350 15.70 -22.13 5.31
N GLU A 351 16.41 -21.04 5.58
CA GLU A 351 17.39 -20.94 6.68
C GLU A 351 16.70 -21.10 8.04
N HIS A 352 15.55 -20.45 8.22
CA HIS A 352 14.75 -20.58 9.44
C HIS A 352 14.28 -22.02 9.66
N ALA A 353 13.79 -22.70 8.62
CA ALA A 353 13.38 -24.09 8.71
C ALA A 353 14.57 -25.04 9.03
N ALA A 354 15.75 -24.79 8.49
CA ALA A 354 16.95 -25.57 8.75
C ALA A 354 17.52 -25.35 10.17
N GLY A 355 17.43 -24.12 10.69
CA GLY A 355 17.90 -23.76 12.05
C GLY A 355 16.95 -24.21 13.18
N GLY A 356 15.69 -24.48 12.87
CA GLY A 356 14.69 -24.96 13.87
C GLY A 356 14.71 -26.47 14.13
N VAL A 357 15.64 -27.21 13.48
CA VAL A 357 15.79 -28.68 13.65
C VAL A 357 16.98 -29.05 14.57
N ALA A 358 17.63 -28.08 15.20
CA ALA A 358 18.77 -28.27 16.11
C ALA A 358 18.36 -28.31 17.59
#